data_06af6c77a5bcdbf4c74a513996f80dee
#
_entry.id   06af6c77a5bcdbf4c74a513996f80dee
#
_cell.length_a   1.000
_cell.length_b   1.000
_cell.length_c   1.000
_cell.angle_alpha   90.00
_cell.angle_beta   90.00
_cell.angle_gamma   90.00
#
_symmetry.space_group_name_H-M   'P 1'
#
loop_
_entity.id
_entity.type
_entity.pdbx_description
1 polymer ?
#
loop_
_entity_poly.entity_id
_entity_poly.type
_entity_poly.pdbx_seq_one_letter_code
_entity_poly.pdbx_strand_id
1 'polypeptide(L)'
;RGLGDVYKRQVPVLADGSQAAVHMPVDLSTLGVDFYCITGHKLYGPSGSGAIWIRAERQAEMRPFMGGGDMIRTVTRDGIDYADPPLRFEAGTPGIVNQIGLGAALEYLMGLGMENVAAHERALRDRARDRLRSLNWLSVQGDSPDKGAIFSMTMQGAHAHDISTILDKRGIAVRAGTHCAMPLMDFFGVSASARASFAMYNTEADVDALVDGLAFCRELFALSLIHI
;
A
#
# COMPACT_ATOMS: atom_id res chain seq x y z
N ARG A 1 12.29 4.21 -15.53
CA ARG A 1 12.48 5.62 -15.99
C ARG A 1 12.24 6.51 -14.78
N GLY A 2 13.25 7.28 -14.36
CA GLY A 2 13.16 8.08 -13.15
C GLY A 2 12.22 9.29 -13.33
N LEU A 3 11.66 9.77 -12.20
CA LEU A 3 10.81 10.97 -12.14
C LEU A 3 11.47 12.21 -12.81
N GLY A 4 12.79 12.27 -12.90
CA GLY A 4 13.54 13.35 -13.58
C GLY A 4 13.20 13.55 -15.06
N ASP A 5 12.71 12.54 -15.78
CA ASP A 5 12.28 12.66 -17.17
C ASP A 5 10.91 13.33 -17.31
N VAL A 6 10.06 13.21 -16.28
CA VAL A 6 8.74 13.86 -16.24
C VAL A 6 8.89 15.35 -15.92
N TYR A 7 9.83 15.70 -15.05
CA TYR A 7 10.11 17.10 -14.68
C TYR A 7 10.61 17.93 -15.89
N LYS A 8 11.38 17.33 -16.78
CA LYS A 8 11.82 17.96 -18.02
C LYS A 8 10.69 18.28 -18.99
N ARG A 9 9.51 17.71 -18.81
CA ARG A 9 8.33 17.90 -19.68
C ARG A 9 7.34 18.95 -19.17
N GLN A 10 7.63 19.62 -18.06
CA GLN A 10 6.77 20.63 -17.43
C GLN A 10 5.34 20.14 -17.09
N VAL A 11 5.17 18.84 -16.90
CA VAL A 11 3.90 18.23 -16.52
C VAL A 11 3.89 18.03 -15.01
N PRO A 12 2.86 18.51 -14.28
CA PRO A 12 2.72 18.25 -12.85
C PRO A 12 2.67 16.75 -12.54
N VAL A 13 3.35 16.35 -11.47
CA VAL A 13 3.45 14.95 -11.05
C VAL A 13 2.71 14.74 -9.74
N LEU A 14 1.73 13.84 -9.74
CA LEU A 14 1.09 13.33 -8.54
C LEU A 14 1.60 11.92 -8.26
N ALA A 15 2.11 11.71 -7.04
CA ALA A 15 2.45 10.38 -6.55
C ALA A 15 1.41 9.90 -5.52
N ASP A 16 0.86 8.73 -5.75
CA ASP A 16 0.08 8.01 -4.74
C ASP A 16 1.05 7.28 -3.81
N GLY A 17 1.26 7.87 -2.62
CA GLY A 17 2.12 7.33 -1.58
C GLY A 17 1.40 6.44 -0.57
N SER A 18 0.15 6.06 -0.83
CA SER A 18 -0.67 5.31 0.14
C SER A 18 -0.06 3.98 0.60
N GLN A 19 0.79 3.37 -0.21
CA GLN A 19 1.57 2.18 0.18
C GLN A 19 2.99 2.57 0.61
N ALA A 20 3.66 3.47 -0.10
CA ALA A 20 5.05 3.80 0.17
C ALA A 20 5.24 4.43 1.56
N ALA A 21 4.34 5.33 1.97
CA ALA A 21 4.46 6.07 3.22
C ALA A 21 4.45 5.20 4.49
N VAL A 22 3.91 3.98 4.45
CA VAL A 22 3.89 3.07 5.60
C VAL A 22 5.11 2.16 5.65
N HIS A 23 5.83 1.98 4.54
CA HIS A 23 6.91 0.99 4.41
C HIS A 23 8.31 1.61 4.30
N MET A 24 8.40 2.89 3.99
CA MET A 24 9.70 3.56 3.78
C MET A 24 9.66 5.04 4.15
N PRO A 25 10.82 5.62 4.52
CA PRO A 25 10.90 7.07 4.73
C PRO A 25 10.62 7.80 3.42
N VAL A 26 9.87 8.89 3.51
CA VAL A 26 9.53 9.77 2.38
C VAL A 26 9.96 11.19 2.70
N ASP A 27 10.81 11.75 1.85
CA ASP A 27 11.19 13.16 1.89
C ASP A 27 10.62 13.88 0.65
N LEU A 28 9.57 14.64 0.84
CA LEU A 28 8.89 15.37 -0.21
C LEU A 28 9.74 16.49 -0.81
N SER A 29 10.75 16.96 -0.10
CA SER A 29 11.68 17.99 -0.61
C SER A 29 12.57 17.49 -1.73
N THR A 30 12.90 16.19 -1.69
CA THR A 30 13.82 15.52 -2.64
C THR A 30 13.11 14.65 -3.68
N LEU A 31 11.85 14.27 -3.42
CA LEU A 31 11.11 13.33 -4.29
C LEU A 31 10.78 13.91 -5.67
N GLY A 32 10.76 15.25 -5.83
CA GLY A 32 10.54 15.91 -7.12
C GLY A 32 9.10 15.80 -7.65
N VAL A 33 8.11 15.63 -6.76
CA VAL A 33 6.68 15.61 -7.09
C VAL A 33 6.02 16.95 -6.79
N ASP A 34 4.88 17.21 -7.41
CA ASP A 34 4.04 18.37 -7.15
C ASP A 34 2.93 18.08 -6.14
N PHE A 35 2.47 16.80 -6.10
CA PHE A 35 1.42 16.31 -5.23
C PHE A 35 1.81 14.96 -4.67
N TYR A 36 1.45 14.70 -3.40
CA TYR A 36 1.67 13.41 -2.76
C TYR A 36 0.49 13.04 -1.86
N CYS A 37 -0.12 11.88 -2.12
CA CYS A 37 -1.32 11.44 -1.38
C CYS A 37 -0.96 10.33 -0.38
N ILE A 38 -1.61 10.36 0.79
CA ILE A 38 -1.60 9.28 1.77
C ILE A 38 -3.01 8.95 2.22
N THR A 39 -3.23 7.70 2.66
CA THR A 39 -4.51 7.25 3.21
C THR A 39 -4.33 6.66 4.61
N GLY A 40 -5.19 7.07 5.54
CA GLY A 40 -5.02 6.78 6.96
C GLY A 40 -5.12 5.29 7.29
N HIS A 41 -6.07 4.56 6.70
CA HIS A 41 -6.26 3.13 7.01
C HIS A 41 -5.07 2.23 6.62
N LYS A 42 -4.17 2.69 5.74
CA LYS A 42 -2.93 1.98 5.43
C LYS A 42 -1.76 2.42 6.31
N LEU A 43 -1.88 3.57 6.97
CA LEU A 43 -0.91 4.13 7.92
C LEU A 43 -1.27 3.84 9.39
N TYR A 44 -1.98 2.73 9.62
CA TYR A 44 -2.49 2.31 10.95
C TYR A 44 -3.47 3.30 11.59
N GLY A 45 -3.94 4.28 10.82
CA GLY A 45 -4.93 5.26 11.22
C GLY A 45 -6.37 4.85 10.88
N PRO A 46 -7.34 5.68 11.23
CA PRO A 46 -8.76 5.42 10.98
C PRO A 46 -9.10 5.39 9.48
N SER A 47 -10.10 4.57 9.13
CA SER A 47 -10.74 4.63 7.81
C SER A 47 -11.41 5.98 7.60
N GLY A 48 -11.42 6.46 6.35
CA GLY A 48 -12.02 7.78 6.02
C GLY A 48 -11.13 8.97 6.33
N SER A 49 -9.85 8.75 6.73
CA SER A 49 -8.83 9.78 6.84
C SER A 49 -7.78 9.67 5.73
N GLY A 50 -7.12 10.76 5.46
CA GLY A 50 -6.04 10.86 4.50
C GLY A 50 -5.57 12.30 4.37
N ALA A 51 -4.50 12.50 3.63
CA ALA A 51 -3.98 13.82 3.33
C ALA A 51 -3.37 13.87 1.93
N ILE A 52 -3.36 15.05 1.35
CA ILE A 52 -2.61 15.36 0.16
C ILE A 52 -1.64 16.51 0.47
N TRP A 53 -0.36 16.29 0.22
CA TRP A 53 0.61 17.35 0.19
C TRP A 53 0.64 17.96 -1.21
N ILE A 54 0.66 19.29 -1.27
CA ILE A 54 0.67 20.04 -2.51
C ILE A 54 1.79 21.08 -2.43
N ARG A 55 2.66 21.08 -3.44
CA ARG A 55 3.73 22.09 -3.56
C ARG A 55 3.13 23.49 -3.57
N ALA A 56 3.73 24.43 -2.81
CA ALA A 56 3.18 25.75 -2.59
C ALA A 56 2.88 26.51 -3.89
N GLU A 57 3.77 26.41 -4.88
CA GLU A 57 3.60 27.07 -6.17
C GLU A 57 2.36 26.57 -6.91
N ARG A 58 2.03 25.27 -6.76
CA ARG A 58 0.85 24.67 -7.38
C ARG A 58 -0.44 25.07 -6.72
N GLN A 59 -0.42 25.32 -5.40
CA GLN A 59 -1.61 25.73 -4.67
C GLN A 59 -2.20 27.05 -5.20
N ALA A 60 -1.37 27.96 -5.67
CA ALA A 60 -1.81 29.22 -6.25
C ALA A 60 -2.53 29.06 -7.61
N GLU A 61 -2.18 28.05 -8.37
CA GLU A 61 -2.73 27.75 -9.69
C GLU A 61 -4.04 26.94 -9.63
N MET A 62 -4.32 26.31 -8.46
CA MET A 62 -5.45 25.40 -8.30
C MET A 62 -6.74 26.12 -7.92
N ARG A 63 -7.84 25.61 -8.47
CA ARG A 63 -9.19 25.93 -8.04
C ARG A 63 -9.70 24.89 -7.06
N PRO A 64 -10.55 25.27 -6.08
CA PRO A 64 -11.25 24.31 -5.24
C PRO A 64 -12.04 23.31 -6.09
N PHE A 65 -11.99 22.03 -5.71
CA PHE A 65 -12.77 20.97 -6.37
C PHE A 65 -14.22 20.95 -5.91
N MET A 66 -14.46 21.25 -4.62
CA MET A 66 -15.79 21.34 -4.02
C MET A 66 -15.98 22.68 -3.33
N GLY A 67 -17.22 23.09 -3.09
CA GLY A 67 -17.57 24.24 -2.27
C GLY A 67 -18.18 23.81 -0.94
N GLY A 68 -17.94 24.60 0.12
CA GLY A 68 -18.48 24.34 1.46
C GLY A 68 -18.15 25.45 2.45
N GLY A 69 -18.50 25.26 3.70
CA GLY A 69 -18.12 26.14 4.81
C GLY A 69 -16.60 26.13 5.03
N ASP A 70 -16.13 27.09 5.80
CA ASP A 70 -14.76 27.33 6.27
C ASP A 70 -13.70 27.64 5.18
N MET A 71 -13.93 27.23 3.93
CA MET A 71 -13.04 27.46 2.80
C MET A 71 -13.21 28.81 2.10
N ILE A 72 -14.16 29.63 2.52
CA ILE A 72 -14.55 30.89 1.90
C ILE A 72 -14.28 32.08 2.81
N ARG A 73 -13.93 33.24 2.22
CA ARG A 73 -13.91 34.54 2.91
C ARG A 73 -15.22 35.29 2.71
N THR A 74 -15.64 35.40 1.45
CA THR A 74 -16.88 36.09 1.06
C THR A 74 -17.57 35.37 -0.09
N VAL A 75 -18.91 35.40 -0.07
CA VAL A 75 -19.74 34.95 -1.17
C VAL A 75 -20.66 36.11 -1.54
N THR A 76 -20.66 36.43 -2.83
CA THR A 76 -21.56 37.45 -3.43
C THR A 76 -22.37 36.80 -4.54
N ARG A 77 -23.28 37.58 -5.15
CA ARG A 77 -24.01 37.12 -6.35
C ARG A 77 -23.09 36.89 -7.57
N ASP A 78 -21.98 37.64 -7.59
CA ASP A 78 -21.10 37.69 -8.76
C ASP A 78 -19.84 36.81 -8.61
N GLY A 79 -19.58 36.27 -7.40
CA GLY A 79 -18.42 35.40 -7.20
C GLY A 79 -18.17 34.99 -5.77
N ILE A 80 -17.14 34.18 -5.62
CA ILE A 80 -16.67 33.65 -4.33
C ILE A 80 -15.21 34.03 -4.15
N ASP A 81 -14.88 34.62 -2.99
CA ASP A 81 -13.52 34.79 -2.51
C ASP A 81 -13.19 33.68 -1.52
N TYR A 82 -12.17 32.89 -1.85
CA TYR A 82 -11.77 31.73 -1.06
C TYR A 82 -10.72 32.11 -0.01
N ALA A 83 -10.69 31.32 1.07
CA ALA A 83 -9.62 31.38 2.05
C ALA A 83 -8.27 31.01 1.43
N ASP A 84 -7.18 31.26 2.17
CA ASP A 84 -5.86 30.80 1.76
C ASP A 84 -5.72 29.28 1.93
N PRO A 85 -4.81 28.61 1.18
CA PRO A 85 -4.43 27.25 1.48
C PRO A 85 -3.95 27.11 2.94
N PRO A 86 -4.22 25.97 3.62
CA PRO A 86 -4.89 24.79 3.11
C PRO A 86 -6.43 24.87 3.07
N LEU A 87 -7.04 25.80 3.82
CA LEU A 87 -8.51 25.88 4.00
C LEU A 87 -9.27 25.98 2.67
N ARG A 88 -8.69 26.64 1.67
CA ARG A 88 -9.25 26.75 0.30
C ARG A 88 -9.66 25.41 -0.30
N PHE A 89 -9.02 24.31 0.10
CA PHE A 89 -9.22 22.98 -0.47
C PHE A 89 -10.03 22.05 0.46
N GLU A 90 -10.44 22.53 1.62
CA GLU A 90 -11.13 21.76 2.65
C GLU A 90 -12.58 22.25 2.80
N ALA A 91 -13.50 21.62 2.04
CA ALA A 91 -14.90 22.04 1.96
C ALA A 91 -15.72 21.48 3.13
N GLY A 92 -16.11 22.36 4.06
CA GLY A 92 -16.97 22.05 5.21
C GLY A 92 -16.23 21.40 6.38
N THR A 93 -16.97 21.05 7.41
CA THR A 93 -16.41 20.42 8.62
C THR A 93 -15.71 19.13 8.30
N PRO A 94 -14.40 18.98 8.59
CA PRO A 94 -13.67 17.76 8.33
C PRO A 94 -14.12 16.62 9.25
N GLY A 95 -13.70 15.39 8.94
CA GLY A 95 -13.86 14.24 9.82
C GLY A 95 -12.93 14.32 11.04
N ILE A 96 -13.29 15.18 12.01
CA ILE A 96 -12.43 15.63 13.12
C ILE A 96 -11.77 14.44 13.84
N VAL A 97 -12.57 13.46 14.27
CA VAL A 97 -12.06 12.28 15.00
C VAL A 97 -11.08 11.47 14.13
N ASN A 98 -11.39 11.33 12.84
CA ASN A 98 -10.55 10.57 11.92
C ASN A 98 -9.22 11.29 11.66
N GLN A 99 -9.22 12.62 11.56
CA GLN A 99 -7.98 13.39 11.35
C GLN A 99 -7.11 13.39 12.60
N ILE A 100 -7.69 13.52 13.81
CA ILE A 100 -6.96 13.37 15.07
C ILE A 100 -6.35 11.97 15.19
N GLY A 101 -7.14 10.94 14.85
CA GLY A 101 -6.64 9.54 14.84
C GLY A 101 -5.53 9.29 13.83
N LEU A 102 -5.59 9.95 12.65
CA LEU A 102 -4.48 9.90 11.69
C LEU A 102 -3.23 10.57 12.26
N GLY A 103 -3.36 11.73 12.91
CA GLY A 103 -2.24 12.41 13.58
C GLY A 103 -1.56 11.48 14.59
N ALA A 104 -2.33 10.85 15.48
CA ALA A 104 -1.80 9.90 16.47
C ALA A 104 -1.07 8.70 15.82
N ALA A 105 -1.60 8.17 14.71
CA ALA A 105 -0.94 7.08 13.98
C ALA A 105 0.39 7.52 13.34
N LEU A 106 0.44 8.72 12.79
CA LEU A 106 1.67 9.30 12.22
C LEU A 106 2.72 9.54 13.30
N GLU A 107 2.33 10.11 14.46
CA GLU A 107 3.22 10.28 15.61
C GLU A 107 3.80 8.95 16.10
N TYR A 108 2.98 7.90 16.15
CA TYR A 108 3.42 6.56 16.50
C TYR A 108 4.49 6.03 15.52
N LEU A 109 4.23 6.11 14.21
CA LEU A 109 5.17 5.70 13.17
C LEU A 109 6.47 6.50 13.21
N MET A 110 6.38 7.81 13.40
CA MET A 110 7.55 8.68 13.56
C MET A 110 8.36 8.33 14.80
N GLY A 111 7.69 7.96 15.89
CA GLY A 111 8.34 7.51 17.13
C GLY A 111 9.09 6.18 16.98
N LEU A 112 8.63 5.27 16.13
CA LEU A 112 9.37 4.04 15.76
C LEU A 112 10.59 4.34 14.88
N GLY A 113 10.51 5.38 14.07
CA GLY A 113 11.48 5.72 13.03
C GLY A 113 11.25 4.92 11.74
N MET A 114 10.95 5.60 10.65
CA MET A 114 10.62 4.95 9.37
C MET A 114 11.80 4.17 8.78
N GLU A 115 13.04 4.55 9.07
CA GLU A 115 14.24 3.80 8.70
C GLU A 115 14.29 2.44 9.40
N ASN A 116 13.87 2.37 10.67
CA ASN A 116 13.82 1.12 11.44
C ASN A 116 12.72 0.19 10.88
N VAL A 117 11.53 0.76 10.60
CA VAL A 117 10.43 0.02 9.95
C VAL A 117 10.90 -0.57 8.62
N ALA A 118 11.49 0.26 7.76
CA ALA A 118 12.00 -0.18 6.47
C ALA A 118 13.12 -1.24 6.59
N ALA A 119 14.01 -1.13 7.57
CA ALA A 119 15.06 -2.11 7.82
C ALA A 119 14.49 -3.46 8.27
N HIS A 120 13.54 -3.44 9.21
CA HIS A 120 12.84 -4.63 9.69
C HIS A 120 12.09 -5.35 8.56
N GLU A 121 11.31 -4.63 7.79
CA GLU A 121 10.55 -5.20 6.67
C GLU A 121 11.48 -5.74 5.56
N ARG A 122 12.62 -5.11 5.31
CA ARG A 122 13.64 -5.68 4.41
C ARG A 122 14.19 -7.00 4.91
N ALA A 123 14.46 -7.14 6.20
CA ALA A 123 14.92 -8.41 6.77
C ALA A 123 13.87 -9.52 6.61
N LEU A 124 12.60 -9.23 6.88
CA LEU A 124 11.49 -10.17 6.65
C LEU A 124 11.34 -10.52 5.18
N ARG A 125 11.44 -9.53 4.28
CA ARG A 125 11.42 -9.74 2.83
C ARG A 125 12.51 -10.70 2.38
N ASP A 126 13.74 -10.49 2.82
CA ASP A 126 14.88 -11.29 2.37
C ASP A 126 14.76 -12.71 2.89
N ARG A 127 14.41 -12.91 4.16
CA ARG A 127 14.09 -14.23 4.71
C ARG A 127 12.96 -14.91 3.94
N ALA A 128 11.84 -14.24 3.71
CA ALA A 128 10.71 -14.81 2.97
C ALA A 128 11.09 -15.16 1.53
N ARG A 129 11.87 -14.30 0.86
CA ARG A 129 12.37 -14.55 -0.49
C ARG A 129 13.20 -15.83 -0.57
N ASP A 130 14.14 -16.01 0.35
CA ASP A 130 15.02 -17.18 0.38
C ASP A 130 14.24 -18.47 0.65
N ARG A 131 13.33 -18.42 1.65
CA ARG A 131 12.50 -19.55 2.02
C ARG A 131 11.52 -19.95 0.90
N LEU A 132 10.83 -19.00 0.29
CA LEU A 132 9.87 -19.26 -0.79
C LEU A 132 10.53 -19.73 -2.07
N ARG A 133 11.72 -19.23 -2.42
CA ARG A 133 12.50 -19.69 -3.58
C ARG A 133 12.94 -21.16 -3.47
N SER A 134 13.12 -21.67 -2.26
CA SER A 134 13.45 -23.09 -2.07
C SER A 134 12.31 -24.05 -2.41
N LEU A 135 11.07 -23.54 -2.57
CA LEU A 135 9.88 -24.32 -2.87
C LEU A 135 9.67 -24.41 -4.39
N ASN A 136 10.26 -25.41 -5.03
CA ASN A 136 10.26 -25.57 -6.50
C ASN A 136 8.86 -25.78 -7.13
N TRP A 137 7.85 -26.06 -6.33
CA TRP A 137 6.45 -26.23 -6.72
C TRP A 137 5.61 -24.94 -6.54
N LEU A 138 6.21 -23.88 -6.01
CA LEU A 138 5.58 -22.58 -5.80
C LEU A 138 6.12 -21.59 -6.85
N SER A 139 5.21 -20.83 -7.47
CA SER A 139 5.57 -19.76 -8.39
C SER A 139 5.32 -18.41 -7.70
N VAL A 140 6.38 -17.62 -7.51
CA VAL A 140 6.29 -16.26 -6.95
C VAL A 140 6.32 -15.25 -8.08
N GLN A 141 5.29 -14.40 -8.17
CA GLN A 141 5.20 -13.35 -9.18
C GLN A 141 6.00 -12.11 -8.77
N GLY A 142 6.82 -11.62 -9.70
CA GLY A 142 7.65 -10.43 -9.49
C GLY A 142 8.84 -10.67 -8.57
N ASP A 143 10.03 -10.46 -9.09
CA ASP A 143 11.29 -10.73 -8.38
C ASP A 143 12.27 -9.55 -8.45
N SER A 144 11.73 -8.32 -8.39
CA SER A 144 12.60 -7.13 -8.30
C SER A 144 13.42 -7.19 -6.99
N PRO A 145 14.72 -6.89 -7.03
CA PRO A 145 15.55 -6.85 -5.82
C PRO A 145 15.03 -5.86 -4.77
N ASP A 146 14.44 -4.75 -5.23
CA ASP A 146 13.96 -3.66 -4.36
C ASP A 146 12.44 -3.73 -4.08
N LYS A 147 11.81 -4.90 -4.28
CA LYS A 147 10.40 -5.07 -3.94
C LYS A 147 10.15 -4.88 -2.43
N GLY A 148 8.92 -4.49 -2.06
CA GLY A 148 8.47 -4.55 -0.68
C GLY A 148 8.36 -5.99 -0.15
N ALA A 149 8.06 -6.14 1.13
CA ALA A 149 7.86 -7.45 1.78
C ALA A 149 6.50 -8.08 1.42
N ILE A 150 6.21 -8.15 0.12
CA ILE A 150 4.94 -8.60 -0.45
C ILE A 150 5.22 -9.72 -1.47
N PHE A 151 4.55 -10.86 -1.32
CA PHE A 151 4.73 -12.04 -2.17
C PHE A 151 3.40 -12.53 -2.69
N SER A 152 3.18 -12.39 -4.00
CA SER A 152 2.07 -13.01 -4.72
C SER A 152 2.51 -14.37 -5.23
N MET A 153 1.72 -15.40 -4.97
CA MET A 153 2.12 -16.79 -5.17
C MET A 153 1.00 -17.58 -5.85
N THR A 154 1.41 -18.49 -6.72
CA THR A 154 0.54 -19.54 -7.28
C THR A 154 1.17 -20.91 -7.04
N MET A 155 0.32 -21.93 -6.89
CA MET A 155 0.71 -23.31 -6.69
C MET A 155 0.03 -24.16 -7.76
N GLN A 156 0.78 -25.02 -8.43
CA GLN A 156 0.21 -25.91 -9.44
C GLN A 156 -0.83 -26.85 -8.81
N GLY A 157 -2.02 -26.91 -9.42
CA GLY A 157 -3.11 -27.77 -8.97
C GLY A 157 -3.90 -27.23 -7.78
N ALA A 158 -3.63 -25.98 -7.31
CA ALA A 158 -4.35 -25.37 -6.22
C ALA A 158 -4.83 -23.96 -6.59
N HIS A 159 -6.10 -23.67 -6.36
CA HIS A 159 -6.63 -22.33 -6.57
C HIS A 159 -6.26 -21.41 -5.40
N ALA A 160 -6.05 -20.12 -5.69
CA ALA A 160 -5.62 -19.13 -4.67
C ALA A 160 -6.57 -19.05 -3.48
N HIS A 161 -7.88 -19.18 -3.69
CA HIS A 161 -8.88 -19.19 -2.61
C HIS A 161 -8.77 -20.42 -1.71
N ASP A 162 -8.49 -21.58 -2.29
CA ASP A 162 -8.32 -22.80 -1.51
C ASP A 162 -7.07 -22.71 -0.63
N ILE A 163 -5.96 -22.22 -1.19
CA ILE A 163 -4.74 -21.93 -0.43
C ILE A 163 -5.05 -21.01 0.74
N SER A 164 -5.74 -19.88 0.49
CA SER A 164 -6.04 -18.92 1.56
C SER A 164 -6.96 -19.52 2.63
N THR A 165 -7.94 -20.34 2.24
CA THR A 165 -8.86 -20.99 3.18
C THR A 165 -8.16 -22.03 4.07
N ILE A 166 -7.21 -22.78 3.50
CA ILE A 166 -6.42 -23.75 4.27
C ILE A 166 -5.47 -23.05 5.23
N LEU A 167 -4.79 -21.99 4.77
CA LEU A 167 -3.89 -21.20 5.59
C LEU A 167 -4.63 -20.49 6.73
N ASP A 168 -5.83 -19.94 6.47
CA ASP A 168 -6.68 -19.31 7.50
C ASP A 168 -7.03 -20.26 8.65
N LYS A 169 -7.38 -21.52 8.33
CA LYS A 169 -7.62 -22.56 9.36
C LYS A 169 -6.39 -22.86 10.21
N ARG A 170 -5.21 -22.46 9.79
CA ARG A 170 -3.94 -22.58 10.54
C ARG A 170 -3.51 -21.28 11.19
N GLY A 171 -4.37 -20.25 11.18
CA GLY A 171 -4.07 -18.92 11.73
C GLY A 171 -3.14 -18.07 10.86
N ILE A 172 -2.99 -18.40 9.56
CA ILE A 172 -2.13 -17.68 8.62
C ILE A 172 -2.99 -16.89 7.65
N ALA A 173 -3.04 -15.58 7.79
CA ALA A 173 -3.83 -14.70 6.96
C ALA A 173 -3.10 -14.31 5.68
N VAL A 174 -3.66 -14.67 4.52
CA VAL A 174 -3.22 -14.22 3.20
C VAL A 174 -4.41 -13.71 2.39
N ARG A 175 -4.16 -12.85 1.42
CA ARG A 175 -5.20 -12.37 0.52
C ARG A 175 -5.20 -13.19 -0.76
N ALA A 176 -6.37 -13.75 -1.16
CA ALA A 176 -6.55 -14.37 -2.46
C ALA A 176 -7.27 -13.43 -3.43
N GLY A 177 -6.95 -13.53 -4.73
CA GLY A 177 -7.62 -12.80 -5.79
C GLY A 177 -6.69 -12.06 -6.73
N THR A 178 -7.21 -11.00 -7.37
CA THR A 178 -6.50 -10.18 -8.37
C THR A 178 -5.74 -9.00 -7.78
N HIS A 179 -5.85 -8.76 -6.46
CA HIS A 179 -5.14 -7.70 -5.71
C HIS A 179 -5.35 -6.28 -6.24
N CYS A 180 -6.52 -6.00 -6.84
CA CYS A 180 -6.83 -4.73 -7.54
C CYS A 180 -5.90 -4.46 -8.75
N ALA A 181 -5.36 -5.50 -9.38
CA ALA A 181 -4.35 -5.42 -10.43
C ALA A 181 -4.63 -6.46 -11.53
N MET A 182 -5.87 -6.50 -12.07
CA MET A 182 -6.27 -7.45 -13.11
C MET A 182 -5.35 -7.44 -14.32
N PRO A 183 -4.93 -6.28 -14.89
CA PRO A 183 -4.01 -6.29 -16.03
C PRO A 183 -2.64 -6.90 -15.70
N LEU A 184 -2.20 -6.84 -14.44
CA LEU A 184 -0.97 -7.50 -14.00
C LEU A 184 -1.15 -9.02 -13.91
N MET A 185 -2.32 -9.48 -13.50
CA MET A 185 -2.64 -10.92 -13.50
C MET A 185 -2.62 -11.48 -14.93
N ASP A 186 -3.22 -10.74 -15.87
CA ASP A 186 -3.19 -11.10 -17.31
C ASP A 186 -1.75 -11.14 -17.84
N PHE A 187 -0.91 -10.17 -17.48
CA PHE A 187 0.51 -10.15 -17.84
C PHE A 187 1.27 -11.39 -17.34
N PHE A 188 0.97 -11.86 -16.12
CA PHE A 188 1.56 -13.08 -15.56
C PHE A 188 0.87 -14.37 -16.03
N GLY A 189 -0.23 -14.29 -16.80
CA GLY A 189 -1.00 -15.44 -17.26
C GLY A 189 -1.70 -16.21 -16.13
N VAL A 190 -2.10 -15.53 -15.06
CA VAL A 190 -2.78 -16.11 -13.91
C VAL A 190 -4.11 -15.43 -13.64
N SER A 191 -5.15 -16.19 -13.27
CA SER A 191 -6.46 -15.62 -12.93
C SER A 191 -6.53 -14.99 -11.54
N ALA A 192 -5.73 -15.51 -10.62
CA ALA A 192 -5.65 -15.08 -9.23
C ALA A 192 -4.35 -15.58 -8.59
N SER A 193 -3.94 -14.95 -7.49
CA SER A 193 -2.82 -15.42 -6.66
C SER A 193 -3.15 -15.31 -5.17
N ALA A 194 -2.46 -16.09 -4.34
CA ALA A 194 -2.43 -15.91 -2.91
C ALA A 194 -1.30 -14.92 -2.57
N ARG A 195 -1.59 -13.88 -1.79
CA ARG A 195 -0.62 -12.83 -1.45
C ARG A 195 -0.37 -12.76 0.05
N ALA A 196 0.86 -13.00 0.45
CA ALA A 196 1.36 -12.67 1.77
C ALA A 196 1.99 -11.27 1.76
N SER A 197 1.74 -10.48 2.80
CA SER A 197 2.31 -9.15 2.99
C SER A 197 2.80 -9.05 4.42
N PHE A 198 4.07 -8.72 4.61
CA PHE A 198 4.68 -8.53 5.92
C PHE A 198 4.81 -7.03 6.20
N ALA A 199 4.62 -6.66 7.46
CA ALA A 199 4.68 -5.29 7.94
C ALA A 199 5.45 -5.23 9.27
N MET A 200 5.58 -4.05 9.83
CA MET A 200 6.38 -3.80 11.03
C MET A 200 6.04 -4.66 12.24
N TYR A 201 4.84 -5.23 12.32
CA TYR A 201 4.37 -6.07 13.42
C TYR A 201 4.60 -7.57 13.20
N ASN A 202 5.06 -7.98 12.01
CA ASN A 202 5.37 -9.38 11.73
C ASN A 202 6.77 -9.74 12.23
N THR A 203 6.99 -11.03 12.42
CA THR A 203 8.22 -11.63 12.92
C THR A 203 8.78 -12.66 11.94
N GLU A 204 10.00 -13.12 12.16
CA GLU A 204 10.57 -14.23 11.39
C GLU A 204 9.75 -15.52 11.53
N ALA A 205 9.12 -15.73 12.70
CA ALA A 205 8.25 -16.89 12.93
C ALA A 205 7.00 -16.87 12.02
N ASP A 206 6.49 -15.67 11.68
CA ASP A 206 5.36 -15.56 10.73
C ASP A 206 5.78 -15.96 9.32
N VAL A 207 7.02 -15.67 8.93
CA VAL A 207 7.58 -16.13 7.65
C VAL A 207 7.67 -17.65 7.63
N ASP A 208 8.19 -18.24 8.69
CA ASP A 208 8.32 -19.70 8.80
C ASP A 208 6.95 -20.39 8.82
N ALA A 209 5.99 -19.84 9.57
CA ALA A 209 4.62 -20.34 9.59
C ALA A 209 3.97 -20.32 8.20
N LEU A 210 4.18 -19.24 7.42
CA LEU A 210 3.71 -19.19 6.04
C LEU A 210 4.28 -20.32 5.19
N VAL A 211 5.59 -20.56 5.26
CA VAL A 211 6.27 -21.62 4.48
C VAL A 211 5.75 -22.99 4.85
N ASP A 212 5.63 -23.29 6.14
CA ASP A 212 5.11 -24.55 6.64
C ASP A 212 3.63 -24.74 6.28
N GLY A 213 2.83 -23.67 6.32
CA GLY A 213 1.44 -23.68 5.88
C GLY A 213 1.29 -23.97 4.39
N LEU A 214 2.15 -23.37 3.55
CA LEU A 214 2.17 -23.63 2.10
C LEU A 214 2.59 -25.08 1.79
N ALA A 215 3.57 -25.65 2.52
CA ALA A 215 3.96 -27.04 2.38
C ALA A 215 2.79 -27.98 2.72
N PHE A 216 2.07 -27.69 3.79
CA PHE A 216 0.86 -28.44 4.15
C PHE A 216 -0.23 -28.33 3.06
N CYS A 217 -0.47 -27.15 2.50
CA CYS A 217 -1.38 -27.02 1.34
C CYS A 217 -0.96 -27.94 0.20
N ARG A 218 0.34 -27.96 -0.13
CA ARG A 218 0.88 -28.80 -1.20
C ARG A 218 0.62 -30.29 -0.97
N GLU A 219 0.79 -30.76 0.25
CA GLU A 219 0.52 -32.16 0.62
C GLU A 219 -0.96 -32.51 0.45
N LEU A 220 -1.87 -31.68 0.90
CA LEU A 220 -3.31 -31.89 0.76
C LEU A 220 -3.73 -32.00 -0.72
N PHE A 221 -3.23 -31.12 -1.59
CA PHE A 221 -3.55 -31.16 -3.02
C PHE A 221 -2.88 -32.33 -3.74
N ALA A 222 -1.68 -32.75 -3.33
CA ALA A 222 -1.04 -33.94 -3.88
C ALA A 222 -1.82 -35.22 -3.59
N LEU A 223 -2.37 -35.35 -2.38
CA LEU A 223 -3.23 -36.47 -1.98
C LEU A 223 -4.56 -36.49 -2.76
N SER A 224 -5.15 -35.32 -3.02
CA SER A 224 -6.40 -35.19 -3.79
C SER A 224 -6.26 -35.66 -5.25
N LEU A 225 -5.08 -35.51 -5.85
CA LEU A 225 -4.81 -35.94 -7.23
C LEU A 225 -4.59 -37.44 -7.36
N ILE A 226 -4.41 -38.19 -6.28
CA ILE A 226 -4.22 -39.63 -6.27
C ILE A 226 -5.59 -40.37 -6.27
N HIS A 227 -6.68 -39.68 -5.95
CA HIS A 227 -8.02 -40.24 -5.82
C HIS A 227 -8.96 -39.93 -7.01
N ILE A 228 -8.44 -39.40 -8.11
CA ILE A 228 -9.12 -39.24 -9.41
C ILE A 228 -8.44 -40.20 -10.41
#